data_323a0a4d49dd3c036fa0c8471c58c87c
#
_entry.id   323a0a4d49dd3c036fa0c8471c58c87c
#
_cell.length_a   1.000
_cell.length_b   1.000
_cell.length_c   1.000
_cell.angle_alpha   90.00
_cell.angle_beta   90.00
_cell.angle_gamma   90.00
#
_symmetry.space_group_name_H-M   'P 1'
#
loop_
_entity.id
_entity.type
_entity.pdbx_description
1 polymer ?
#
loop_
_entity_poly.entity_id
_entity_poly.type
_entity_poly.pdbx_seq_one_letter_code
_entity_poly.pdbx_strand_id
1 'polypeptide(L)'
;MAGPASRLAAGVRDALSAEAALAARIPGFVARPAQQRLAMAIADTFEHRDVLLAEAGTGTGKTFAYLVPALLSGMKTIVSTGTRALQDQLYLRDLPRVRDALGTGLKTALLKGRSNYLCRYRMEQAKGEPHLLKGAFASREIAAQFQRVVAWSGRTRMGDLSELDALPEDSPLLPQVTSTADNCLGSECPFWGECFVVQARQRAQSADLVVVNHHLLLADLALKQEGFGEILPGAQAFVVDEAHQLPELAAQFFGEGLGARPLVELARDVVGECKDVPGALASVQAPAFALEQAARSLRAAMDGLPVRGTAWRALDEVDIEPAFATLSAALHGMVEALAPLREAAPGFDAAHLRARDQLSRLRRWLGEQAADAADGDDDDDAGFDRTGGATSVHWYELTPKGFRLQRTPLDVSGPLRTHREQSRAA
;
A
#
# COMPACT_ATOMS: atom_id res chain seq x y z
N MET A 1 1.37 -44.21 8.67
CA MET A 1 2.44 -44.62 7.75
C MET A 1 2.77 -43.41 6.89
N ALA A 2 3.98 -42.85 6.98
CA ALA A 2 4.39 -41.75 6.12
C ALA A 2 4.51 -42.27 4.69
N GLY A 3 3.76 -41.72 3.74
CA GLY A 3 3.94 -42.01 2.32
C GLY A 3 5.35 -41.66 1.84
N PRO A 4 5.76 -42.08 0.65
CA PRO A 4 7.08 -41.75 0.10
C PRO A 4 7.22 -40.22 0.06
N ALA A 5 8.31 -39.72 0.64
CA ALA A 5 8.61 -38.28 0.63
C ALA A 5 8.63 -37.79 -0.82
N SER A 6 7.99 -36.67 -1.08
CA SER A 6 7.93 -36.02 -2.37
C SER A 6 9.35 -35.73 -2.92
N ARG A 7 9.50 -35.58 -4.23
CA ARG A 7 10.78 -35.19 -4.84
C ARG A 7 11.30 -33.86 -4.30
N LEU A 8 10.40 -32.91 -4.13
CA LEU A 8 10.76 -31.59 -3.59
C LEU A 8 11.18 -31.70 -2.12
N ALA A 9 10.42 -32.43 -1.28
CA ALA A 9 10.77 -32.62 0.12
C ALA A 9 12.11 -33.34 0.30
N ALA A 10 12.45 -34.33 -0.57
CA ALA A 10 13.76 -34.96 -0.57
C ALA A 10 14.89 -33.97 -0.89
N GLY A 11 14.74 -33.17 -1.96
CA GLY A 11 15.71 -32.14 -2.33
C GLY A 11 15.88 -31.05 -1.25
N VAL A 12 14.80 -30.66 -0.59
CA VAL A 12 14.81 -29.70 0.53
C VAL A 12 15.55 -30.28 1.74
N ARG A 13 15.32 -31.55 2.07
CA ARG A 13 16.03 -32.23 3.17
C ARG A 13 17.52 -32.25 2.89
N ASP A 14 17.90 -32.67 1.68
CA ASP A 14 19.29 -32.75 1.27
C ASP A 14 19.96 -31.36 1.30
N ALA A 15 19.29 -30.31 0.81
CA ALA A 15 19.81 -28.96 0.80
C ALA A 15 20.06 -28.39 2.21
N LEU A 16 19.25 -28.76 3.19
CA LEU A 16 19.35 -28.28 4.59
C LEU A 16 20.13 -29.24 5.50
N SER A 17 20.79 -30.28 4.97
CA SER A 17 21.63 -31.19 5.76
C SER A 17 22.94 -30.51 6.18
N ALA A 18 23.60 -31.10 7.19
CA ALA A 18 24.88 -30.58 7.71
C ALA A 18 26.03 -30.66 6.69
N GLU A 19 25.90 -31.52 5.69
CA GLU A 19 26.91 -31.78 4.65
C GLU A 19 26.56 -31.13 3.30
N ALA A 20 25.47 -30.36 3.26
CA ALA A 20 24.92 -29.82 2.02
C ALA A 20 25.56 -28.51 1.55
N ALA A 21 25.13 -28.11 0.37
CA ALA A 21 25.59 -26.88 -0.28
C ALA A 21 25.39 -25.62 0.58
N LEU A 22 24.30 -25.54 1.37
CA LEU A 22 24.09 -24.41 2.29
C LEU A 22 25.15 -24.39 3.40
N ALA A 23 25.44 -25.54 4.01
CA ALA A 23 26.47 -25.63 5.05
C ALA A 23 27.87 -25.28 4.52
N ALA A 24 28.17 -25.69 3.28
CA ALA A 24 29.45 -25.45 2.64
C ALA A 24 29.63 -23.98 2.18
N ARG A 25 28.56 -23.29 1.81
CA ARG A 25 28.62 -21.98 1.16
C ARG A 25 28.15 -20.81 2.03
N ILE A 26 27.40 -21.09 3.10
CA ILE A 26 26.88 -20.03 4.01
C ILE A 26 27.65 -20.09 5.34
N PRO A 27 28.56 -19.14 5.62
CA PRO A 27 29.28 -19.12 6.89
C PRO A 27 28.34 -19.06 8.09
N GLY A 28 28.58 -19.95 9.06
CA GLY A 28 27.77 -20.02 10.29
C GLY A 28 26.41 -20.72 10.13
N PHE A 29 26.14 -21.33 8.97
CA PHE A 29 24.96 -22.19 8.83
C PHE A 29 25.06 -23.44 9.72
N VAL A 30 24.02 -23.69 10.49
CA VAL A 30 23.89 -24.88 11.34
C VAL A 30 22.56 -25.53 10.98
N ALA A 31 22.62 -26.79 10.56
CA ALA A 31 21.43 -27.61 10.30
C ALA A 31 20.61 -27.79 11.59
N ARG A 32 19.34 -27.45 11.56
CA ARG A 32 18.44 -27.51 12.72
C ARG A 32 17.25 -28.43 12.40
N PRO A 33 16.97 -29.44 13.22
CA PRO A 33 15.85 -30.37 12.95
C PRO A 33 14.49 -29.66 12.83
N ALA A 34 14.24 -28.58 13.59
CA ALA A 34 13.01 -27.81 13.52
C ALA A 34 12.88 -27.07 12.17
N GLN A 35 13.99 -26.50 11.66
CA GLN A 35 14.05 -25.84 10.37
C GLN A 35 13.80 -26.84 9.22
N GLN A 36 14.42 -28.01 9.28
CA GLN A 36 14.23 -29.07 8.29
C GLN A 36 12.78 -29.56 8.26
N ARG A 37 12.17 -29.81 9.44
CA ARG A 37 10.75 -30.21 9.51
C ARG A 37 9.84 -29.18 8.90
N LEU A 38 10.03 -27.90 9.21
CA LEU A 38 9.24 -26.81 8.64
C LEU A 38 9.42 -26.73 7.11
N ALA A 39 10.65 -26.78 6.63
CA ALA A 39 10.95 -26.74 5.20
C ALA A 39 10.35 -27.91 4.41
N MET A 40 10.37 -29.09 4.98
CA MET A 40 9.74 -30.28 4.38
C MET A 40 8.21 -30.15 4.34
N ALA A 41 7.59 -29.67 5.42
CA ALA A 41 6.15 -29.43 5.44
C ALA A 41 5.72 -28.39 4.40
N ILE A 42 6.53 -27.34 4.19
CA ILE A 42 6.29 -26.35 3.12
C ILE A 42 6.43 -27.00 1.74
N ALA A 43 7.45 -27.84 1.53
CA ALA A 43 7.63 -28.53 0.27
C ALA A 43 6.44 -29.46 -0.06
N ASP A 44 5.98 -30.22 0.92
CA ASP A 44 4.79 -31.08 0.77
C ASP A 44 3.54 -30.24 0.46
N THR A 45 3.38 -29.07 1.12
CA THR A 45 2.26 -28.14 0.88
C THR A 45 2.28 -27.60 -0.55
N PHE A 46 3.44 -27.25 -1.08
CA PHE A 46 3.59 -26.78 -2.46
C PHE A 46 3.20 -27.84 -3.47
N GLU A 47 3.67 -29.06 -3.29
CA GLU A 47 3.33 -30.17 -4.21
C GLU A 47 1.86 -30.54 -4.19
N HIS A 48 1.21 -30.50 -3.02
CA HIS A 48 -0.21 -30.84 -2.90
C HIS A 48 -1.15 -29.63 -3.13
N ARG A 49 -0.59 -28.44 -3.38
CA ARG A 49 -1.33 -27.19 -3.54
C ARG A 49 -2.27 -26.93 -2.35
N ASP A 50 -1.75 -27.15 -1.15
CA ASP A 50 -2.51 -27.04 0.10
C ASP A 50 -2.18 -25.75 0.89
N VAL A 51 -2.73 -25.62 2.09
CA VAL A 51 -2.46 -24.50 3.00
C VAL A 51 -1.78 -25.04 4.24
N LEU A 52 -0.62 -24.48 4.56
CA LEU A 52 0.11 -24.72 5.78
C LEU A 52 0.03 -23.50 6.70
N LEU A 53 -0.48 -23.68 7.90
CA LEU A 53 -0.33 -22.74 8.99
C LEU A 53 0.72 -23.31 9.96
N ALA A 54 1.85 -22.63 10.08
CA ALA A 54 2.96 -23.10 10.90
C ALA A 54 3.41 -22.02 11.89
N GLU A 55 3.59 -22.40 13.13
CA GLU A 55 4.19 -21.58 14.16
C GLU A 55 5.63 -22.04 14.44
N ALA A 56 6.56 -21.10 14.41
CA ALA A 56 7.97 -21.38 14.68
C ALA A 56 8.58 -20.21 15.46
N GLY A 57 9.22 -20.52 16.56
CA GLY A 57 9.86 -19.52 17.42
C GLY A 57 10.97 -18.71 16.72
N THR A 58 11.37 -17.61 17.33
CA THR A 58 12.51 -16.81 16.88
C THR A 58 13.79 -17.66 16.86
N GLY A 59 14.66 -17.43 15.88
CA GLY A 59 15.93 -18.16 15.75
C GLY A 59 15.83 -19.59 15.19
N THR A 60 14.65 -20.11 14.86
CA THR A 60 14.50 -21.43 14.20
C THR A 60 15.03 -21.46 12.76
N GLY A 61 15.27 -20.30 12.14
CA GLY A 61 15.67 -20.17 10.75
C GLY A 61 14.51 -20.25 9.76
N LYS A 62 13.34 -19.71 10.13
CA LYS A 62 12.13 -19.65 9.28
C LYS A 62 12.43 -19.20 7.85
N THR A 63 13.23 -18.15 7.70
CA THR A 63 13.56 -17.58 6.38
C THR A 63 14.15 -18.61 5.43
N PHE A 64 15.12 -19.37 5.88
CA PHE A 64 15.71 -20.43 5.04
C PHE A 64 14.75 -21.60 4.86
N ALA A 65 13.94 -21.91 5.88
CA ALA A 65 12.96 -22.99 5.81
C ALA A 65 11.91 -22.76 4.71
N TYR A 66 11.53 -21.53 4.39
CA TYR A 66 10.62 -21.26 3.27
C TYR A 66 11.33 -20.89 1.96
N LEU A 67 12.51 -20.25 2.01
CA LEU A 67 13.24 -19.90 0.78
C LEU A 67 13.75 -21.13 0.03
N VAL A 68 14.24 -22.15 0.76
CA VAL A 68 14.77 -23.36 0.12
C VAL A 68 13.71 -24.09 -0.70
N PRO A 69 12.53 -24.46 -0.17
CA PRO A 69 11.50 -25.08 -1.00
C PRO A 69 10.97 -24.13 -2.09
N ALA A 70 10.84 -22.83 -1.83
CA ALA A 70 10.41 -21.86 -2.84
C ALA A 70 11.36 -21.82 -4.06
N LEU A 71 12.68 -21.83 -3.81
CA LEU A 71 13.68 -21.81 -4.87
C LEU A 71 13.85 -23.18 -5.58
N LEU A 72 13.63 -24.29 -4.88
CA LEU A 72 13.76 -25.62 -5.47
C LEU A 72 12.49 -26.09 -6.20
N SER A 73 11.33 -25.55 -5.87
CA SER A 73 10.06 -25.93 -6.49
C SER A 73 9.95 -25.53 -7.97
N GLY A 74 10.66 -24.47 -8.38
CA GLY A 74 10.49 -23.85 -9.68
C GLY A 74 9.13 -23.16 -9.88
N MET A 75 8.29 -23.09 -8.85
CA MET A 75 7.00 -22.41 -8.88
C MET A 75 7.20 -20.89 -8.81
N LYS A 76 6.40 -20.15 -9.57
CA LYS A 76 6.35 -18.71 -9.40
C LYS A 76 5.79 -18.37 -8.01
N THR A 77 6.65 -17.81 -7.17
CA THR A 77 6.37 -17.64 -5.74
C THR A 77 6.36 -16.17 -5.34
N ILE A 78 5.35 -15.77 -4.56
CA ILE A 78 5.33 -14.48 -3.86
C ILE A 78 5.64 -14.72 -2.39
N VAL A 79 6.64 -13.99 -1.87
CA VAL A 79 6.98 -13.99 -0.43
C VAL A 79 6.61 -12.62 0.14
N SER A 80 5.70 -12.62 1.10
CA SER A 80 5.21 -11.41 1.77
C SER A 80 5.72 -11.33 3.21
N THR A 81 6.23 -10.16 3.61
CA THR A 81 6.75 -9.89 4.97
C THR A 81 6.04 -8.72 5.63
N GLY A 82 6.14 -8.58 6.96
CA GLY A 82 5.41 -7.56 7.70
C GLY A 82 5.92 -6.13 7.52
N THR A 83 7.25 -5.92 7.45
CA THR A 83 7.86 -4.58 7.45
C THR A 83 8.80 -4.37 6.26
N ARG A 84 9.07 -3.09 5.94
CA ARG A 84 10.06 -2.71 4.91
C ARG A 84 11.47 -3.22 5.25
N ALA A 85 11.87 -3.09 6.51
CA ALA A 85 13.20 -3.54 6.96
C ALA A 85 13.36 -5.06 6.78
N LEU A 86 12.34 -5.86 7.12
CA LEU A 86 12.34 -7.31 6.88
C LEU A 86 12.35 -7.63 5.38
N GLN A 87 11.61 -6.87 4.58
CA GLN A 87 11.57 -7.02 3.12
C GLN A 87 12.96 -6.78 2.50
N ASP A 88 13.63 -5.69 2.89
CA ASP A 88 14.98 -5.36 2.42
C ASP A 88 16.01 -6.39 2.91
N GLN A 89 15.95 -6.80 4.18
CA GLN A 89 16.79 -7.86 4.71
C GLN A 89 16.64 -9.17 3.95
N LEU A 90 15.41 -9.59 3.71
CA LEU A 90 15.09 -10.82 2.98
C LEU A 90 15.65 -10.75 1.54
N TYR A 91 15.39 -9.66 0.83
CA TYR A 91 15.73 -9.55 -0.59
C TYR A 91 17.23 -9.28 -0.82
N LEU A 92 17.84 -8.40 -0.02
CA LEU A 92 19.22 -7.97 -0.25
C LEU A 92 20.26 -8.88 0.41
N ARG A 93 19.88 -9.63 1.46
CA ARG A 93 20.81 -10.44 2.23
C ARG A 93 20.50 -11.94 2.18
N ASP A 94 19.30 -12.33 2.56
CA ASP A 94 19.01 -13.74 2.82
C ASP A 94 18.71 -14.51 1.52
N LEU A 95 17.90 -13.95 0.63
CA LEU A 95 17.55 -14.57 -0.66
C LEU A 95 18.77 -14.79 -1.58
N PRO A 96 19.68 -13.81 -1.80
CA PRO A 96 20.88 -14.05 -2.60
C PRO A 96 21.75 -15.15 -2.02
N ARG A 97 21.94 -15.20 -0.70
CA ARG A 97 22.75 -16.23 -0.04
C ARG A 97 22.22 -17.64 -0.28
N VAL A 98 20.91 -17.83 -0.14
CA VAL A 98 20.27 -19.13 -0.34
C VAL A 98 20.28 -19.51 -1.82
N ARG A 99 19.90 -18.58 -2.72
CA ARG A 99 19.89 -18.78 -4.17
C ARG A 99 21.27 -19.19 -4.69
N ASP A 100 22.32 -18.45 -4.30
CA ASP A 100 23.69 -18.70 -4.76
C ASP A 100 24.25 -20.00 -4.15
N ALA A 101 23.89 -20.32 -2.90
CA ALA A 101 24.27 -21.59 -2.28
C ALA A 101 23.61 -22.80 -2.97
N LEU A 102 22.35 -22.66 -3.39
CA LEU A 102 21.64 -23.71 -4.14
C LEU A 102 22.06 -23.78 -5.61
N GLY A 103 22.73 -22.76 -6.15
CA GLY A 103 23.11 -22.68 -7.54
C GLY A 103 21.92 -22.53 -8.50
N THR A 104 20.79 -22.00 -8.04
CA THR A 104 19.60 -21.78 -8.88
C THR A 104 19.74 -20.51 -9.70
N GLY A 105 19.40 -20.59 -11.00
CA GLY A 105 19.40 -19.45 -11.93
C GLY A 105 18.12 -18.61 -11.90
N LEU A 106 17.26 -18.76 -10.88
CA LEU A 106 15.96 -18.11 -10.79
C LEU A 106 16.08 -16.58 -10.72
N LYS A 107 15.20 -15.90 -11.46
CA LYS A 107 15.07 -14.44 -11.41
C LYS A 107 14.28 -14.05 -10.19
N THR A 108 14.81 -13.08 -9.45
CA THR A 108 14.16 -12.57 -8.24
C THR A 108 13.90 -11.09 -8.36
N ALA A 109 12.79 -10.61 -7.79
CA ALA A 109 12.43 -9.20 -7.78
C ALA A 109 11.95 -8.75 -6.41
N LEU A 110 12.22 -7.48 -6.11
CA LEU A 110 11.66 -6.75 -4.99
C LEU A 110 10.61 -5.78 -5.52
N LEU A 111 9.40 -5.83 -4.99
CA LEU A 111 8.36 -4.87 -5.32
C LEU A 111 7.85 -4.20 -4.04
N LYS A 112 7.99 -2.89 -4.00
CA LYS A 112 7.53 -2.02 -2.91
C LYS A 112 6.30 -1.21 -3.36
N GLY A 113 5.59 -0.63 -2.41
CA GLY A 113 4.52 0.33 -2.69
C GLY A 113 5.04 1.60 -3.37
N ARG A 114 4.19 2.30 -4.11
CA ARG A 114 4.54 3.52 -4.89
C ARG A 114 5.27 4.58 -4.07
N SER A 115 4.89 4.79 -2.82
CA SER A 115 5.50 5.76 -1.91
C SER A 115 6.97 5.48 -1.55
N ASN A 116 7.52 4.34 -1.99
CA ASN A 116 8.93 4.01 -1.80
C ASN A 116 9.78 4.36 -3.04
N TYR A 117 9.15 4.75 -4.13
CA TYR A 117 9.84 5.11 -5.37
C TYR A 117 9.75 6.58 -5.67
N LEU A 118 10.81 7.11 -6.27
CA LEU A 118 10.81 8.47 -6.80
C LEU A 118 9.73 8.60 -7.90
N CYS A 119 8.85 9.58 -7.76
CA CYS A 119 7.92 10.01 -8.81
C CYS A 119 8.52 11.17 -9.58
N ARG A 120 8.90 10.97 -10.84
CA ARG A 120 9.48 12.02 -11.69
C ARG A 120 8.52 13.19 -11.88
N TYR A 121 7.24 12.90 -12.11
CA TYR A 121 6.21 13.91 -12.27
C TYR A 121 6.15 14.86 -11.08
N ARG A 122 6.02 14.33 -9.86
CA ARG A 122 5.95 15.14 -8.64
C ARG A 122 7.27 15.87 -8.36
N MET A 123 8.40 15.24 -8.62
CA MET A 123 9.69 15.90 -8.50
C MET A 123 9.82 17.10 -9.45
N GLU A 124 9.37 16.99 -10.71
CA GLU A 124 9.40 18.09 -11.67
C GLU A 124 8.43 19.21 -11.26
N GLN A 125 7.24 18.86 -10.79
CA GLN A 125 6.32 19.86 -10.20
C GLN A 125 7.00 20.62 -9.05
N ALA A 126 7.63 19.90 -8.11
CA ALA A 126 8.33 20.48 -6.99
C ALA A 126 9.50 21.39 -7.39
N LYS A 127 10.21 21.11 -8.50
CA LYS A 127 11.26 21.99 -9.06
C LYS A 127 10.72 23.34 -9.51
N GLY A 128 9.52 23.34 -10.09
CA GLY A 128 8.94 24.54 -10.69
C GLY A 128 8.33 25.52 -9.69
N GLU A 129 8.10 25.12 -8.46
CA GLU A 129 7.42 25.96 -7.47
C GLU A 129 8.09 25.98 -6.09
N PRO A 130 9.10 26.85 -5.92
CA PRO A 130 9.63 27.15 -4.59
C PRO A 130 8.55 27.72 -3.62
N HIS A 131 7.38 28.12 -4.11
CA HIS A 131 6.31 28.76 -3.33
C HIS A 131 5.31 27.77 -2.73
N LEU A 132 4.99 26.65 -3.38
CA LEU A 132 4.24 25.54 -2.77
C LEU A 132 5.05 24.90 -1.64
N LEU A 133 6.34 25.08 -1.69
CA LEU A 133 7.32 24.63 -0.74
C LEU A 133 7.48 25.58 0.47
N LYS A 134 6.82 26.77 0.47
CA LYS A 134 6.97 27.77 1.55
C LYS A 134 6.58 27.27 2.94
N GLY A 135 5.77 26.22 3.04
CA GLY A 135 5.50 25.55 4.33
C GLY A 135 6.49 24.44 4.66
N ALA A 136 6.92 23.64 3.67
CA ALA A 136 7.76 22.46 3.85
C ALA A 136 9.27 22.75 3.65
N PHE A 137 9.62 23.70 2.78
CA PHE A 137 11.03 24.06 2.48
C PHE A 137 11.49 25.37 3.16
N ALA A 138 10.76 25.81 4.17
CA ALA A 138 11.20 26.95 4.99
C ALA A 138 12.56 26.70 5.68
N SER A 139 13.03 25.43 5.73
CA SER A 139 14.34 25.09 6.26
C SER A 139 15.36 24.84 5.14
N ARG A 140 16.57 25.36 5.30
CA ARG A 140 17.75 25.07 4.46
C ARG A 140 17.98 23.58 4.30
N GLU A 141 17.60 22.80 5.29
CA GLU A 141 17.78 21.34 5.35
C GLU A 141 16.93 20.62 4.32
N ILE A 142 15.65 20.95 4.22
CA ILE A 142 14.73 20.31 3.25
C ILE A 142 15.12 20.68 1.82
N ALA A 143 15.52 21.95 1.59
CA ALA A 143 16.04 22.35 0.29
C ALA A 143 17.30 21.54 -0.09
N ALA A 144 18.21 21.31 0.86
CA ALA A 144 19.39 20.48 0.63
C ALA A 144 19.04 19.02 0.39
N GLN A 145 18.05 18.46 1.11
CA GLN A 145 17.53 17.12 0.84
C GLN A 145 16.97 17.02 -0.58
N PHE A 146 16.17 18.00 -1.00
CA PHE A 146 15.61 18.03 -2.36
C PHE A 146 16.71 18.05 -3.44
N GLN A 147 17.74 18.89 -3.29
CA GLN A 147 18.87 18.91 -4.22
C GLN A 147 19.61 17.56 -4.29
N ARG A 148 19.71 16.85 -3.17
CA ARG A 148 20.27 15.48 -3.15
C ARG A 148 19.41 14.50 -3.92
N VAL A 149 18.06 14.55 -3.74
CA VAL A 149 17.11 13.74 -4.49
C VAL A 149 17.23 14.02 -5.98
N VAL A 150 17.29 15.28 -6.39
CA VAL A 150 17.44 15.68 -7.81
C VAL A 150 18.76 15.15 -8.38
N ALA A 151 19.87 15.32 -7.68
CA ALA A 151 21.17 14.81 -8.12
C ALA A 151 21.22 13.27 -8.22
N TRP A 152 20.57 12.59 -7.28
CA TRP A 152 20.46 11.13 -7.28
C TRP A 152 19.53 10.61 -8.38
N SER A 153 18.46 11.32 -8.70
CA SER A 153 17.45 10.92 -9.71
C SER A 153 18.05 10.66 -11.09
N GLY A 154 19.17 11.30 -11.43
CA GLY A 154 19.88 11.06 -12.67
C GLY A 154 20.81 9.84 -12.67
N ARG A 155 21.04 9.20 -11.51
CA ARG A 155 21.98 8.08 -11.35
C ARG A 155 21.30 6.77 -10.96
N THR A 156 20.15 6.85 -10.25
CA THR A 156 19.44 5.66 -9.81
C THR A 156 18.85 4.89 -11.00
N ARG A 157 18.94 3.55 -10.91
CA ARG A 157 18.29 2.64 -11.84
C ARG A 157 16.98 2.07 -11.30
N MET A 158 16.84 2.05 -9.97
CA MET A 158 15.67 1.46 -9.32
C MET A 158 14.68 2.52 -8.85
N GLY A 159 15.16 3.73 -8.58
CA GLY A 159 14.35 4.81 -8.04
C GLY A 159 13.86 4.54 -6.61
N ASP A 160 14.43 3.56 -5.92
CA ASP A 160 14.07 3.21 -4.54
C ASP A 160 14.69 4.22 -3.58
N LEU A 161 13.86 4.94 -2.85
CA LEU A 161 14.30 5.98 -1.91
C LEU A 161 15.15 5.42 -0.77
N SER A 162 15.12 4.12 -0.49
CA SER A 162 16.02 3.49 0.47
C SER A 162 17.49 3.50 0.04
N GLU A 163 17.79 3.83 -1.23
CA GLU A 163 19.15 4.09 -1.70
C GLU A 163 19.73 5.41 -1.16
N LEU A 164 18.88 6.26 -0.55
CA LEU A 164 19.27 7.58 -0.01
C LEU A 164 19.36 7.53 1.52
N ASP A 165 20.47 7.04 2.06
CA ASP A 165 20.71 6.93 3.51
C ASP A 165 20.53 8.25 4.28
N ALA A 166 20.71 9.39 3.60
CA ALA A 166 20.62 10.72 4.19
C ALA A 166 19.22 11.35 4.15
N LEU A 167 18.18 10.61 3.69
CA LEU A 167 16.80 11.09 3.65
C LEU A 167 16.00 10.45 4.79
N PRO A 168 15.61 11.21 5.83
CA PRO A 168 14.80 10.67 6.92
C PRO A 168 13.47 10.08 6.43
N GLU A 169 13.03 8.98 7.02
CA GLU A 169 11.76 8.32 6.66
C GLU A 169 10.51 9.19 6.93
N ASP A 170 10.62 10.15 7.84
CA ASP A 170 9.58 11.12 8.19
C ASP A 170 9.76 12.48 7.50
N SER A 171 10.69 12.57 6.54
CA SER A 171 10.95 13.84 5.84
C SER A 171 9.70 14.38 5.17
N PRO A 172 9.34 15.65 5.40
CA PRO A 172 8.23 16.31 4.72
C PRO A 172 8.43 16.46 3.21
N LEU A 173 9.64 16.16 2.71
CA LEU A 173 9.94 16.10 1.29
C LEU A 173 9.31 14.86 0.62
N LEU A 174 9.18 13.74 1.32
CA LEU A 174 8.74 12.48 0.72
C LEU A 174 7.42 12.60 -0.05
N PRO A 175 6.35 13.20 0.48
CA PRO A 175 5.11 13.40 -0.27
C PRO A 175 5.24 14.26 -1.53
N GLN A 176 6.30 15.07 -1.62
CA GLN A 176 6.54 15.97 -2.77
C GLN A 176 7.30 15.28 -3.91
N VAL A 177 7.93 14.15 -3.62
CA VAL A 177 8.75 13.41 -4.60
C VAL A 177 8.30 11.97 -4.80
N THR A 178 7.22 11.55 -4.14
CA THR A 178 6.60 10.23 -4.27
C THR A 178 5.15 10.35 -4.70
N SER A 179 4.55 9.26 -5.14
CA SER A 179 3.11 9.17 -5.43
C SER A 179 2.40 8.13 -4.55
N THR A 180 1.11 8.33 -4.39
CA THR A 180 0.17 7.35 -3.81
C THR A 180 -0.70 6.74 -4.91
N ALA A 181 -1.57 5.78 -4.57
CA ALA A 181 -2.58 5.30 -5.52
C ALA A 181 -3.48 6.45 -5.99
N ASP A 182 -3.87 7.31 -5.05
CA ASP A 182 -4.85 8.36 -5.26
C ASP A 182 -4.35 9.53 -6.14
N ASN A 183 -3.04 9.82 -6.15
CA ASN A 183 -2.47 10.96 -6.87
C ASN A 183 -1.57 10.58 -8.06
N CYS A 184 -1.54 9.29 -8.44
CA CYS A 184 -0.79 8.82 -9.59
C CYS A 184 -1.64 8.94 -10.86
N LEU A 185 -1.12 9.57 -11.91
CA LEU A 185 -1.80 9.75 -13.19
C LEU A 185 -1.89 8.46 -14.04
N GLY A 186 -1.35 7.34 -13.56
CA GLY A 186 -1.38 6.09 -14.32
C GLY A 186 -0.74 6.22 -15.71
N SER A 187 -1.39 5.64 -16.71
CA SER A 187 -0.95 5.67 -18.12
C SER A 187 -0.91 7.07 -18.73
N GLU A 188 -1.69 8.01 -18.18
CA GLU A 188 -1.73 9.40 -18.65
C GLU A 188 -0.54 10.24 -18.17
N CYS A 189 0.34 9.66 -17.35
CA CYS A 189 1.52 10.35 -16.83
C CYS A 189 2.54 10.61 -17.97
N PRO A 190 3.00 11.86 -18.17
CA PRO A 190 4.01 12.17 -19.19
C PRO A 190 5.35 11.44 -18.97
N PHE A 191 5.59 10.96 -17.74
CA PHE A 191 6.79 10.18 -17.40
C PHE A 191 6.53 8.66 -17.32
N TRP A 192 5.44 8.16 -17.90
CA TRP A 192 5.06 6.74 -17.83
C TRP A 192 6.18 5.79 -18.27
N GLY A 193 6.83 6.08 -19.40
CA GLY A 193 7.92 5.26 -19.95
C GLY A 193 9.17 5.20 -19.04
N GLU A 194 9.36 6.21 -18.20
CA GLU A 194 10.50 6.30 -17.27
C GLU A 194 10.09 6.05 -15.80
N CYS A 195 8.85 5.61 -15.58
CA CYS A 195 8.29 5.44 -14.24
C CYS A 195 8.94 4.25 -13.51
N PHE A 196 9.58 4.52 -12.38
CA PHE A 196 10.25 3.48 -11.58
C PHE A 196 9.28 2.43 -11.04
N VAL A 197 8.04 2.81 -10.73
CA VAL A 197 6.99 1.87 -10.30
C VAL A 197 6.61 0.92 -11.43
N VAL A 198 6.44 1.44 -12.65
CA VAL A 198 6.13 0.62 -13.85
C VAL A 198 7.27 -0.36 -14.11
N GLN A 199 8.51 0.12 -14.11
CA GLN A 199 9.69 -0.74 -14.28
C GLN A 199 9.83 -1.79 -13.16
N ALA A 200 9.53 -1.44 -11.91
CA ALA A 200 9.55 -2.39 -10.81
C ALA A 200 8.48 -3.49 -10.97
N ARG A 201 7.28 -3.14 -11.42
CA ARG A 201 6.22 -4.11 -11.75
C ARG A 201 6.61 -5.03 -12.89
N GLN A 202 7.20 -4.49 -13.97
CA GLN A 202 7.69 -5.30 -15.09
C GLN A 202 8.76 -6.30 -14.65
N ARG A 203 9.70 -5.87 -13.78
CA ARG A 203 10.68 -6.79 -13.18
C ARG A 203 10.00 -7.88 -12.35
N ALA A 204 9.01 -7.53 -11.53
CA ALA A 204 8.25 -8.49 -10.74
C ALA A 204 7.47 -9.49 -11.62
N GLN A 205 6.86 -9.03 -12.72
CA GLN A 205 6.16 -9.90 -13.66
C GLN A 205 7.09 -10.92 -14.33
N SER A 206 8.33 -10.55 -14.60
CA SER A 206 9.32 -11.43 -15.24
C SER A 206 10.12 -12.30 -14.25
N ALA A 207 9.89 -12.15 -12.94
CA ALA A 207 10.61 -12.88 -11.91
C ALA A 207 9.92 -14.19 -11.54
N ASP A 208 10.72 -15.17 -11.10
CA ASP A 208 10.26 -16.45 -10.58
C ASP A 208 9.90 -16.35 -9.09
N LEU A 209 10.61 -15.50 -8.34
CA LEU A 209 10.30 -15.21 -6.94
C LEU A 209 10.25 -13.71 -6.71
N VAL A 210 9.14 -13.23 -6.14
CA VAL A 210 8.90 -11.82 -5.85
C VAL A 210 8.75 -11.62 -4.35
N VAL A 211 9.53 -10.68 -3.79
CA VAL A 211 9.41 -10.27 -2.39
C VAL A 211 8.58 -9.01 -2.30
N VAL A 212 7.55 -9.03 -1.46
CA VAL A 212 6.62 -7.92 -1.22
C VAL A 212 6.42 -7.69 0.28
N ASN A 213 5.72 -6.64 0.67
CA ASN A 213 5.21 -6.51 2.03
C ASN A 213 3.70 -6.83 2.09
N HIS A 214 3.18 -7.07 3.30
CA HIS A 214 1.77 -7.39 3.50
C HIS A 214 0.83 -6.32 2.99
N HIS A 215 1.20 -5.04 3.10
CA HIS A 215 0.39 -3.94 2.57
C HIS A 215 0.20 -4.04 1.05
N LEU A 216 1.26 -4.39 0.32
CA LEU A 216 1.17 -4.53 -1.12
C LEU A 216 0.40 -5.79 -1.54
N LEU A 217 0.55 -6.88 -0.78
CA LEU A 217 -0.24 -8.09 -0.98
C LEU A 217 -1.73 -7.82 -0.79
N LEU A 218 -2.11 -7.16 0.31
CA LEU A 218 -3.51 -6.83 0.59
C LEU A 218 -4.09 -5.81 -0.39
N ALA A 219 -3.29 -4.83 -0.85
CA ALA A 219 -3.71 -3.89 -1.89
C ALA A 219 -3.99 -4.59 -3.23
N ASP A 220 -3.18 -5.58 -3.60
CA ASP A 220 -3.42 -6.39 -4.79
C ASP A 220 -4.71 -7.21 -4.68
N LEU A 221 -4.95 -7.80 -3.51
CA LEU A 221 -6.18 -8.56 -3.23
C LEU A 221 -7.43 -7.67 -3.32
N ALA A 222 -7.37 -6.46 -2.77
CA ALA A 222 -8.48 -5.51 -2.84
C ALA A 222 -8.79 -5.12 -4.28
N LEU A 223 -7.79 -4.77 -5.07
CA LEU A 223 -7.97 -4.40 -6.49
C LEU A 223 -8.50 -5.54 -7.35
N LYS A 224 -8.07 -6.76 -7.10
CA LYS A 224 -8.58 -7.95 -7.81
C LYS A 224 -10.06 -8.19 -7.54
N GLN A 225 -10.53 -7.95 -6.32
CA GLN A 225 -11.96 -8.06 -5.97
C GLN A 225 -12.81 -7.02 -6.67
N GLU A 226 -12.32 -5.80 -6.79
CA GLU A 226 -13.00 -4.70 -7.47
C GLU A 226 -12.87 -4.77 -9.00
N GLY A 227 -12.15 -5.77 -9.55
CA GLY A 227 -11.96 -5.94 -10.99
C GLY A 227 -11.03 -4.91 -11.65
N PHE A 228 -10.32 -4.10 -10.86
CA PHE A 228 -9.45 -3.01 -11.37
C PHE A 228 -8.04 -3.47 -11.81
N GLY A 229 -7.79 -4.76 -11.91
CA GLY A 229 -6.52 -5.29 -12.39
C GLY A 229 -5.59 -5.79 -11.28
N GLU A 230 -4.33 -6.02 -11.63
CA GLU A 230 -3.35 -6.66 -10.76
C GLU A 230 -2.12 -5.77 -10.53
N ILE A 231 -1.65 -5.70 -9.28
CA ILE A 231 -0.36 -5.09 -8.92
C ILE A 231 0.74 -6.15 -8.98
N LEU A 232 0.43 -7.34 -8.45
CA LEU A 232 1.35 -8.46 -8.35
C LEU A 232 1.17 -9.41 -9.55
N PRO A 233 2.23 -10.08 -9.99
CA PRO A 233 2.11 -11.12 -10.99
C PRO A 233 1.28 -12.30 -10.46
N GLY A 234 0.65 -13.05 -11.35
CA GLY A 234 0.09 -14.34 -11.00
C GLY A 234 1.16 -15.24 -10.39
N ALA A 235 0.85 -15.94 -9.30
CA ALA A 235 1.78 -16.83 -8.61
C ALA A 235 1.11 -18.17 -8.27
N GLN A 236 1.93 -19.23 -8.24
CA GLN A 236 1.51 -20.58 -7.93
C GLN A 236 1.67 -20.91 -6.44
N ALA A 237 2.54 -20.16 -5.75
CA ALA A 237 2.79 -20.33 -4.33
C ALA A 237 2.88 -18.97 -3.63
N PHE A 238 2.33 -18.92 -2.41
CA PHE A 238 2.38 -17.74 -1.55
C PHE A 238 2.98 -18.13 -0.20
N VAL A 239 3.98 -17.38 0.23
CA VAL A 239 4.57 -17.48 1.56
C VAL A 239 4.28 -16.18 2.29
N VAL A 240 3.60 -16.27 3.43
CA VAL A 240 3.28 -15.12 4.27
C VAL A 240 4.04 -15.27 5.58
N ASP A 241 5.14 -14.55 5.71
CA ASP A 241 5.96 -14.52 6.93
C ASP A 241 5.34 -13.56 7.94
N GLU A 242 5.36 -13.91 9.24
CA GLU A 242 4.71 -13.13 10.31
C GLU A 242 3.20 -12.92 10.07
N ALA A 243 2.51 -13.97 9.60
CA ALA A 243 1.10 -13.95 9.19
C ALA A 243 0.12 -13.46 10.28
N HIS A 244 0.53 -13.47 11.55
CA HIS A 244 -0.26 -12.93 12.66
C HIS A 244 -0.59 -11.44 12.52
N GLN A 245 0.14 -10.69 11.68
CA GLN A 245 -0.11 -9.28 11.39
C GLN A 245 -1.22 -9.07 10.35
N LEU A 246 -1.56 -10.10 9.55
CA LEU A 246 -2.53 -9.96 8.46
C LEU A 246 -3.93 -9.53 8.91
N PRO A 247 -4.53 -10.06 10.00
CA PRO A 247 -5.89 -9.69 10.38
C PRO A 247 -6.05 -8.19 10.66
N GLU A 248 -5.10 -7.59 11.37
CA GLU A 248 -5.13 -6.16 11.68
C GLU A 248 -4.91 -5.31 10.41
N LEU A 249 -3.96 -5.70 9.57
CA LEU A 249 -3.70 -5.01 8.30
C LEU A 249 -4.87 -5.16 7.34
N ALA A 250 -5.48 -6.34 7.24
CA ALA A 250 -6.65 -6.58 6.40
C ALA A 250 -7.82 -5.70 6.83
N ALA A 251 -8.09 -5.56 8.13
CA ALA A 251 -9.10 -4.67 8.64
C ALA A 251 -8.89 -3.20 8.26
N GLN A 252 -7.63 -2.77 8.15
CA GLN A 252 -7.28 -1.43 7.66
C GLN A 252 -7.43 -1.30 6.14
N PHE A 253 -7.09 -2.34 5.40
CA PHE A 253 -7.10 -2.34 3.92
C PHE A 253 -8.50 -2.45 3.32
N PHE A 254 -9.33 -3.33 3.88
CA PHE A 254 -10.73 -3.50 3.44
C PHE A 254 -11.67 -2.50 4.11
N GLY A 255 -11.12 -1.62 4.97
CA GLY A 255 -11.83 -0.49 5.53
C GLY A 255 -11.71 0.75 4.65
N GLU A 256 -12.76 1.55 4.63
CA GLU A 256 -12.75 2.85 3.98
C GLU A 256 -12.30 3.93 4.97
N GLY A 257 -11.43 4.83 4.53
CA GLY A 257 -10.94 5.90 5.39
C GLY A 257 -10.93 7.27 4.72
N LEU A 258 -11.26 8.29 5.50
CA LEU A 258 -11.08 9.72 5.19
C LEU A 258 -10.14 10.33 6.21
N GLY A 259 -9.15 11.09 5.78
CA GLY A 259 -8.20 11.71 6.69
C GLY A 259 -7.87 13.16 6.32
N ALA A 260 -7.47 13.94 7.31
CA ALA A 260 -7.11 15.35 7.11
C ALA A 260 -5.95 15.51 6.11
N ARG A 261 -4.96 14.62 6.15
CA ARG A 261 -3.79 14.71 5.27
C ARG A 261 -4.14 14.53 3.79
N PRO A 262 -4.88 13.49 3.35
CA PRO A 262 -5.34 13.36 1.96
C PRO A 262 -6.14 14.56 1.45
N LEU A 263 -6.96 15.18 2.29
CA LEU A 263 -7.73 16.38 1.93
C LEU A 263 -6.83 17.59 1.65
N VAL A 264 -5.84 17.82 2.52
CA VAL A 264 -4.86 18.90 2.35
C VAL A 264 -3.95 18.63 1.14
N GLU A 265 -3.56 17.39 0.91
CA GLU A 265 -2.78 17.00 -0.27
C GLU A 265 -3.58 17.21 -1.56
N LEU A 266 -4.87 16.85 -1.59
CA LEU A 266 -5.76 17.14 -2.72
C LEU A 266 -5.81 18.64 -3.06
N ALA A 267 -6.04 19.49 -2.06
CA ALA A 267 -6.09 20.94 -2.24
C ALA A 267 -4.78 21.50 -2.83
N ARG A 268 -3.64 21.01 -2.36
CA ARG A 268 -2.32 21.41 -2.87
C ARG A 268 -2.02 20.89 -4.27
N ASP A 269 -2.35 19.62 -4.55
CA ASP A 269 -2.15 19.03 -5.86
C ASP A 269 -2.93 19.79 -6.92
N VAL A 270 -4.20 20.18 -6.64
CA VAL A 270 -5.05 20.98 -7.53
C VAL A 270 -4.42 22.34 -7.85
N VAL A 271 -3.88 23.03 -6.84
CA VAL A 271 -3.18 24.31 -7.05
C VAL A 271 -1.90 24.10 -7.88
N GLY A 272 -1.18 23.01 -7.65
CA GLY A 272 0.02 22.67 -8.42
C GLY A 272 -0.25 22.40 -9.90
N GLU A 273 -1.37 21.75 -10.24
CA GLU A 273 -1.77 21.47 -11.62
C GLU A 273 -2.13 22.74 -12.43
N CYS A 274 -2.47 23.85 -11.77
CA CYS A 274 -2.80 25.13 -12.44
C CYS A 274 -1.62 25.74 -13.20
N LYS A 275 -0.41 25.28 -12.97
CA LYS A 275 0.82 25.87 -13.50
C LYS A 275 0.84 25.88 -15.02
N ASP A 276 0.40 24.79 -15.62
CA ASP A 276 0.45 24.58 -17.06
C ASP A 276 -0.88 24.92 -17.76
N VAL A 277 -1.90 25.37 -17.00
CA VAL A 277 -3.24 25.71 -17.51
C VAL A 277 -3.61 27.14 -17.18
N PRO A 278 -3.45 28.10 -18.14
CA PRO A 278 -3.75 29.51 -17.91
C PRO A 278 -5.19 29.74 -17.43
N GLY A 279 -5.34 30.51 -16.37
CA GLY A 279 -6.66 30.88 -15.80
C GLY A 279 -7.25 29.86 -14.83
N ALA A 280 -6.77 28.61 -14.76
CA ALA A 280 -7.31 27.58 -13.87
C ALA A 280 -7.19 27.94 -12.39
N LEU A 281 -6.11 28.63 -12.00
CA LEU A 281 -5.90 29.04 -10.59
C LEU A 281 -7.05 29.88 -10.05
N ALA A 282 -7.61 30.78 -10.86
CA ALA A 282 -8.73 31.64 -10.43
C ALA A 282 -9.98 30.86 -10.05
N SER A 283 -10.21 29.70 -10.69
CA SER A 283 -11.37 28.85 -10.43
C SER A 283 -11.19 27.96 -9.21
N VAL A 284 -9.97 27.49 -8.92
CA VAL A 284 -9.73 26.46 -7.89
C VAL A 284 -9.10 26.98 -6.59
N GLN A 285 -8.52 28.19 -6.58
CA GLN A 285 -7.82 28.73 -5.41
C GLN A 285 -8.73 28.86 -4.18
N ALA A 286 -9.94 29.40 -4.35
CA ALA A 286 -10.89 29.54 -3.26
C ALA A 286 -11.42 28.19 -2.75
N PRO A 287 -11.85 27.23 -3.61
CA PRO A 287 -12.21 25.88 -3.19
C PRO A 287 -11.07 25.12 -2.49
N ALA A 288 -9.84 25.24 -2.98
CA ALA A 288 -8.68 24.59 -2.35
C ALA A 288 -8.43 25.12 -0.94
N PHE A 289 -8.48 26.45 -0.78
CA PHE A 289 -8.35 27.07 0.54
C PHE A 289 -9.50 26.68 1.47
N ALA A 290 -10.74 26.67 0.97
CA ALA A 290 -11.92 26.26 1.75
C ALA A 290 -11.78 24.80 2.25
N LEU A 291 -11.30 23.88 1.42
CA LEU A 291 -11.09 22.49 1.79
C LEU A 291 -10.01 22.33 2.87
N GLU A 292 -8.88 23.05 2.76
CA GLU A 292 -7.86 23.03 3.81
C GLU A 292 -8.40 23.58 5.15
N GLN A 293 -9.18 24.67 5.11
CA GLN A 293 -9.76 25.27 6.32
C GLN A 293 -10.81 24.34 6.94
N ALA A 294 -11.68 23.74 6.13
CA ALA A 294 -12.69 22.80 6.60
C ALA A 294 -12.06 21.59 7.30
N ALA A 295 -10.98 21.03 6.74
CA ALA A 295 -10.27 19.93 7.36
C ALA A 295 -9.64 20.32 8.72
N ARG A 296 -9.09 21.54 8.84
CA ARG A 296 -8.56 22.06 10.11
C ARG A 296 -9.66 22.33 11.13
N SER A 297 -10.77 22.91 10.68
CA SER A 297 -11.92 23.21 11.53
C SER A 297 -12.57 21.95 12.10
N LEU A 298 -12.71 20.89 11.28
CA LEU A 298 -13.19 19.61 11.76
C LEU A 298 -12.24 19.02 12.82
N ARG A 299 -10.92 19.07 12.58
CA ARG A 299 -9.96 18.60 13.59
C ARG A 299 -10.08 19.38 14.91
N ALA A 300 -10.22 20.70 14.84
CA ALA A 300 -10.41 21.55 16.02
C ALA A 300 -11.73 21.27 16.76
N ALA A 301 -12.82 21.02 16.02
CA ALA A 301 -14.11 20.63 16.61
C ALA A 301 -14.03 19.31 17.38
N MET A 302 -13.07 18.44 17.03
CA MET A 302 -12.84 17.16 17.70
C MET A 302 -11.87 17.24 18.91
N ASP A 303 -11.37 18.41 19.29
CA ASP A 303 -10.34 18.54 20.35
C ASP A 303 -10.81 18.05 21.75
N GLY A 304 -12.09 18.05 22.03
CA GLY A 304 -12.65 17.53 23.29
C GLY A 304 -12.80 15.99 23.35
N LEU A 305 -12.59 15.30 22.23
CA LEU A 305 -12.82 13.87 22.12
C LEU A 305 -11.58 13.05 22.49
N PRO A 306 -11.75 11.78 22.95
CA PRO A 306 -10.65 10.84 23.10
C PRO A 306 -9.88 10.64 21.80
N VAL A 307 -8.61 10.23 21.88
CA VAL A 307 -7.74 9.97 20.72
C VAL A 307 -8.37 8.97 19.75
N ARG A 308 -9.16 8.01 20.26
CA ARG A 308 -9.93 7.05 19.45
C ARG A 308 -11.32 6.89 20.04
N GLY A 309 -12.32 6.74 19.17
CA GLY A 309 -13.70 6.52 19.57
C GLY A 309 -14.57 6.09 18.39
N THR A 310 -15.78 5.65 18.70
CA THR A 310 -16.79 5.31 17.70
C THR A 310 -17.41 6.58 17.09
N ALA A 311 -17.91 6.49 15.86
CA ALA A 311 -18.52 7.63 15.17
C ALA A 311 -19.71 8.22 15.94
N TRP A 312 -20.61 7.37 16.46
CA TRP A 312 -21.79 7.81 17.23
C TRP A 312 -21.36 8.63 18.46
N ARG A 313 -20.27 8.24 19.13
CA ARG A 313 -19.75 9.00 20.28
C ARG A 313 -19.30 10.41 19.88
N ALA A 314 -18.66 10.54 18.72
CA ALA A 314 -18.26 11.85 18.21
C ALA A 314 -19.48 12.75 17.91
N LEU A 315 -20.55 12.17 17.36
CA LEU A 315 -21.76 12.88 17.00
C LEU A 315 -22.64 13.25 18.20
N ASP A 316 -22.60 12.45 19.28
CA ASP A 316 -23.42 12.66 20.47
C ASP A 316 -22.74 13.56 21.53
N GLU A 317 -21.40 13.51 21.68
CA GLU A 317 -20.68 14.21 22.76
C GLU A 317 -20.30 15.66 22.42
N VAL A 318 -20.22 16.02 21.12
CA VAL A 318 -19.75 17.34 20.67
C VAL A 318 -20.65 17.85 19.55
N ASP A 319 -20.92 19.16 19.53
CA ASP A 319 -21.58 19.81 18.38
C ASP A 319 -20.64 19.91 17.18
N ILE A 320 -20.46 18.77 16.52
CA ILE A 320 -19.52 18.58 15.41
C ILE A 320 -20.22 18.62 14.04
N GLU A 321 -21.55 18.49 14.00
CA GLU A 321 -22.33 18.47 12.75
C GLU A 321 -22.01 19.68 11.84
N PRO A 322 -21.91 20.93 12.34
CA PRO A 322 -21.59 22.06 11.48
C PRO A 322 -20.22 21.94 10.81
N ALA A 323 -19.25 21.32 11.49
CA ALA A 323 -17.92 21.12 10.93
C ALA A 323 -17.93 20.04 9.83
N PHE A 324 -18.73 18.98 9.98
CA PHE A 324 -18.93 17.98 8.93
C PHE A 324 -19.69 18.57 7.74
N ALA A 325 -20.73 19.35 7.96
CA ALA A 325 -21.44 20.04 6.89
C ALA A 325 -20.50 21.00 6.11
N THR A 326 -19.62 21.73 6.82
CA THR A 326 -18.62 22.60 6.21
C THR A 326 -17.64 21.80 5.35
N LEU A 327 -17.16 20.64 5.83
CA LEU A 327 -16.26 19.79 5.07
C LEU A 327 -16.95 19.20 3.83
N SER A 328 -18.19 18.75 3.97
CA SER A 328 -19.00 18.24 2.86
C SER A 328 -19.22 19.31 1.78
N ALA A 329 -19.57 20.54 2.18
CA ALA A 329 -19.74 21.67 1.27
C ALA A 329 -18.42 22.06 0.57
N ALA A 330 -17.29 22.04 1.28
CA ALA A 330 -15.97 22.34 0.72
C ALA A 330 -15.54 21.28 -0.31
N LEU A 331 -15.78 19.99 -0.03
CA LEU A 331 -15.52 18.91 -0.99
C LEU A 331 -16.42 19.03 -2.23
N HIS A 332 -17.70 19.33 -2.04
CA HIS A 332 -18.62 19.53 -3.14
C HIS A 332 -18.18 20.72 -4.03
N GLY A 333 -17.85 21.86 -3.43
CA GLY A 333 -17.32 23.01 -4.17
C GLY A 333 -16.03 22.71 -4.91
N MET A 334 -15.18 21.82 -4.38
CA MET A 334 -13.98 21.36 -5.09
C MET A 334 -14.35 20.51 -6.31
N VAL A 335 -15.32 19.59 -6.19
CA VAL A 335 -15.82 18.76 -7.31
C VAL A 335 -16.39 19.66 -8.42
N GLU A 336 -17.22 20.65 -8.07
CA GLU A 336 -17.79 21.58 -9.04
C GLU A 336 -16.73 22.44 -9.74
N ALA A 337 -15.75 22.96 -9.01
CA ALA A 337 -14.68 23.77 -9.56
C ALA A 337 -13.76 22.99 -10.52
N LEU A 338 -13.57 21.69 -10.26
CA LEU A 338 -12.74 20.81 -11.09
C LEU A 338 -13.47 20.27 -12.32
N ALA A 339 -14.81 20.17 -12.28
CA ALA A 339 -15.59 19.58 -13.37
C ALA A 339 -15.28 20.18 -14.75
N PRO A 340 -15.22 21.52 -14.96
CA PRO A 340 -14.89 22.11 -16.25
C PRO A 340 -13.41 22.00 -16.63
N LEU A 341 -12.51 21.62 -15.72
CA LEU A 341 -11.08 21.56 -15.93
C LEU A 341 -10.57 20.15 -16.25
N ARG A 342 -11.43 19.12 -16.17
CA ARG A 342 -11.05 17.71 -16.29
C ARG A 342 -10.27 17.38 -17.58
N GLU A 343 -10.67 17.99 -18.71
CA GLU A 343 -10.03 17.77 -20.00
C GLU A 343 -8.79 18.67 -20.24
N ALA A 344 -8.57 19.66 -19.36
CA ALA A 344 -7.48 20.62 -19.52
C ALA A 344 -6.10 20.01 -19.16
N ALA A 345 -6.06 19.08 -18.20
CA ALA A 345 -4.87 18.33 -17.88
C ALA A 345 -5.25 17.04 -17.11
N PRO A 346 -4.48 15.93 -17.28
CA PRO A 346 -4.74 14.66 -16.57
C PRO A 346 -4.77 14.79 -15.04
N GLY A 347 -4.01 15.74 -14.48
CA GLY A 347 -4.00 15.99 -13.05
C GLY A 347 -5.31 16.54 -12.51
N PHE A 348 -6.04 17.33 -13.29
CA PHE A 348 -7.37 17.83 -12.89
C PHE A 348 -8.43 16.73 -12.92
N ASP A 349 -8.41 15.83 -13.90
CA ASP A 349 -9.34 14.70 -13.92
C ASP A 349 -9.09 13.76 -12.73
N ALA A 350 -7.83 13.41 -12.46
CA ALA A 350 -7.46 12.63 -11.29
C ALA A 350 -7.88 13.31 -9.97
N ALA A 351 -7.69 14.61 -9.85
CA ALA A 351 -8.10 15.39 -8.68
C ALA A 351 -9.62 15.44 -8.51
N HIS A 352 -10.37 15.57 -9.61
CA HIS A 352 -11.84 15.54 -9.60
C HIS A 352 -12.36 14.18 -9.10
N LEU A 353 -11.82 13.07 -9.60
CA LEU A 353 -12.19 11.73 -9.14
C LEU A 353 -11.87 11.54 -7.65
N ARG A 354 -10.71 12.01 -7.19
CA ARG A 354 -10.34 11.99 -5.76
C ARG A 354 -11.31 12.79 -4.91
N ALA A 355 -11.67 14.00 -5.33
CA ALA A 355 -12.62 14.84 -4.59
C ALA A 355 -13.99 14.16 -4.45
N ARG A 356 -14.49 13.54 -5.51
CA ARG A 356 -15.73 12.76 -5.49
C ARG A 356 -15.66 11.55 -4.56
N ASP A 357 -14.56 10.80 -4.62
CA ASP A 357 -14.34 9.65 -3.75
C ASP A 357 -14.29 10.06 -2.27
N GLN A 358 -13.54 11.14 -1.92
CA GLN A 358 -13.48 11.65 -0.55
C GLN A 358 -14.85 12.14 -0.06
N LEU A 359 -15.66 12.78 -0.91
CA LEU A 359 -17.02 13.20 -0.58
C LEU A 359 -17.92 11.99 -0.33
N SER A 360 -17.84 10.96 -1.17
CA SER A 360 -18.58 9.72 -1.03
C SER A 360 -18.22 8.97 0.27
N ARG A 361 -16.91 8.88 0.59
CA ARG A 361 -16.42 8.28 1.85
C ARG A 361 -16.94 9.03 3.08
N LEU A 362 -16.96 10.38 3.03
CA LEU A 362 -17.51 11.20 4.12
C LEU A 362 -18.97 10.89 4.35
N ARG A 363 -19.79 10.88 3.29
CA ARG A 363 -21.24 10.56 3.35
C ARG A 363 -21.48 9.17 3.93
N ARG A 364 -20.76 8.15 3.44
CA ARG A 364 -20.86 6.79 3.97
C ARG A 364 -20.46 6.68 5.45
N TRP A 365 -19.44 7.43 5.87
CA TRP A 365 -19.02 7.46 7.27
C TRP A 365 -20.09 8.09 8.18
N LEU A 366 -20.78 9.14 7.70
CA LEU A 366 -21.90 9.79 8.40
C LEU A 366 -23.18 8.95 8.37
N GLY A 367 -23.24 7.85 7.60
CA GLY A 367 -24.43 7.02 7.45
C GLY A 367 -25.46 7.61 6.47
N GLU A 368 -25.08 8.62 5.71
CA GLU A 368 -25.90 9.16 4.62
C GLU A 368 -25.89 8.16 3.45
N GLN A 369 -27.05 7.58 3.11
CA GLN A 369 -27.20 6.77 1.91
C GLN A 369 -26.96 7.63 0.67
N ALA A 370 -26.25 7.09 -0.32
CA ALA A 370 -26.03 7.78 -1.59
C ALA A 370 -27.36 8.00 -2.30
N ALA A 371 -27.83 9.24 -2.33
CA ALA A 371 -29.03 9.63 -3.07
C ALA A 371 -28.84 9.63 -4.61
N ASP A 372 -27.64 9.28 -5.11
CA ASP A 372 -27.23 9.39 -6.52
C ASP A 372 -26.97 8.04 -7.21
N ALA A 373 -27.59 6.95 -6.74
CA ALA A 373 -27.58 5.67 -7.49
C ALA A 373 -28.86 5.53 -8.34
N ALA A 374 -29.11 6.53 -9.20
CA ALA A 374 -30.11 6.41 -10.26
C ALA A 374 -29.39 6.28 -11.60
N ASP A 375 -28.60 5.23 -11.80
CA ASP A 375 -28.25 4.60 -13.08
C ASP A 375 -27.17 3.53 -12.82
N GLY A 376 -27.60 2.29 -12.58
CA GLY A 376 -26.71 1.14 -12.48
C GLY A 376 -27.20 0.13 -11.44
N ASP A 377 -27.83 -0.93 -11.94
CA ASP A 377 -28.11 -2.16 -11.19
C ASP A 377 -26.82 -2.70 -10.54
N ASP A 378 -26.68 -2.52 -9.24
CA ASP A 378 -25.87 -3.38 -8.40
C ASP A 378 -26.47 -3.35 -6.98
N ASP A 379 -27.24 -4.39 -6.70
CA ASP A 379 -27.77 -4.78 -5.39
C ASP A 379 -26.64 -5.18 -4.45
N ASP A 380 -26.03 -4.22 -3.74
CA ASP A 380 -25.26 -4.47 -2.52
C ASP A 380 -25.50 -3.33 -1.52
N ASP A 381 -26.78 -3.16 -1.16
CA ASP A 381 -27.27 -2.20 -0.18
C ASP A 381 -27.24 -2.80 1.23
N ALA A 382 -26.12 -2.64 1.95
CA ALA A 382 -26.08 -2.84 3.38
C ALA A 382 -26.20 -1.49 4.09
N GLY A 383 -27.41 -0.98 4.15
CA GLY A 383 -27.77 0.20 4.94
C GLY A 383 -27.41 0.02 6.41
N PHE A 384 -27.15 1.15 7.08
CA PHE A 384 -27.03 1.22 8.55
C PHE A 384 -28.38 0.86 9.17
N ASP A 385 -28.62 -0.45 9.37
CA ASP A 385 -29.79 -0.92 10.08
C ASP A 385 -29.59 -0.75 11.59
N ARG A 386 -30.41 0.08 12.18
CA ARG A 386 -30.46 0.30 13.63
C ARG A 386 -30.86 -0.95 14.43
N THR A 387 -31.27 -2.05 13.79
CA THR A 387 -31.92 -3.19 14.43
C THR A 387 -31.31 -4.56 14.19
N GLY A 388 -30.14 -4.70 13.54
CA GLY A 388 -29.52 -6.03 13.46
C GLY A 388 -28.42 -6.20 12.43
N GLY A 389 -27.21 -6.42 12.88
CA GLY A 389 -26.14 -6.94 12.06
C GLY A 389 -25.30 -5.89 11.34
N ALA A 390 -24.72 -4.94 12.09
CA ALA A 390 -23.73 -4.03 11.53
C ALA A 390 -22.59 -4.81 10.86
N THR A 391 -22.47 -4.71 9.54
CA THR A 391 -21.38 -5.32 8.77
C THR A 391 -20.07 -4.55 8.90
N SER A 392 -20.10 -3.32 9.44
CA SER A 392 -18.94 -2.45 9.62
C SER A 392 -19.02 -1.60 10.89
N VAL A 393 -17.85 -1.24 11.42
CA VAL A 393 -17.70 -0.32 12.55
C VAL A 393 -17.18 1.01 12.04
N HIS A 394 -17.89 2.09 12.35
CA HIS A 394 -17.45 3.46 12.07
C HIS A 394 -16.74 4.01 13.31
N TRP A 395 -15.51 4.45 13.14
CA TRP A 395 -14.69 4.97 14.22
C TRP A 395 -13.77 6.10 13.73
N TYR A 396 -13.21 6.85 14.67
CA TYR A 396 -12.23 7.89 14.38
C TYR A 396 -10.95 7.72 15.20
N GLU A 397 -9.88 8.30 14.67
CA GLU A 397 -8.59 8.44 15.35
C GLU A 397 -8.07 9.87 15.18
N LEU A 398 -7.63 10.48 16.28
CA LEU A 398 -7.09 11.83 16.30
C LEU A 398 -5.57 11.81 16.41
N THR A 399 -4.93 12.67 15.64
CA THR A 399 -3.51 12.99 15.77
C THR A 399 -3.34 14.44 16.17
N PRO A 400 -2.16 14.89 16.63
CA PRO A 400 -1.95 16.28 17.00
C PRO A 400 -2.31 17.29 15.90
N LYS A 401 -2.19 16.90 14.63
CA LYS A 401 -2.40 17.79 13.47
C LYS A 401 -3.47 17.30 12.49
N GLY A 402 -4.20 16.25 12.81
CA GLY A 402 -5.17 15.69 11.88
C GLY A 402 -6.13 14.70 12.52
N PHE A 403 -6.98 14.15 11.69
CA PHE A 403 -7.92 13.09 12.04
C PHE A 403 -7.89 12.00 10.98
N ARG A 404 -8.40 10.85 11.35
CA ARG A 404 -8.76 9.75 10.46
C ARG A 404 -10.14 9.25 10.84
N LEU A 405 -11.05 9.25 9.89
CA LEU A 405 -12.38 8.66 9.99
C LEU A 405 -12.30 7.31 9.27
N GLN A 406 -12.76 6.25 9.89
CA GLN A 406 -12.62 4.89 9.37
C GLN A 406 -13.96 4.16 9.43
N ARG A 407 -14.27 3.43 8.38
CA ARG A 407 -15.32 2.42 8.31
C ARG A 407 -14.65 1.07 8.09
N THR A 408 -14.69 0.19 9.09
CA THR A 408 -13.97 -1.08 9.06
C THR A 408 -14.97 -2.23 9.03
N PRO A 409 -14.93 -3.14 8.05
CA PRO A 409 -15.79 -4.32 8.02
C PRO A 409 -15.47 -5.23 9.22
N LEU A 410 -16.50 -5.86 9.79
CA LEU A 410 -16.33 -6.81 10.90
C LEU A 410 -15.75 -8.14 10.44
N ASP A 411 -16.01 -8.54 9.21
CA ASP A 411 -15.43 -9.75 8.61
C ASP A 411 -14.53 -9.40 7.44
N VAL A 412 -13.25 -9.66 7.59
CA VAL A 412 -12.21 -9.49 6.56
C VAL A 412 -11.78 -10.83 5.97
N SER A 413 -12.42 -11.92 6.34
CA SER A 413 -12.05 -13.27 5.87
C SER A 413 -12.48 -13.55 4.43
N GLY A 414 -13.57 -12.89 3.98
CA GLY A 414 -14.11 -13.06 2.63
C GLY A 414 -13.08 -12.88 1.53
N PRO A 415 -12.42 -11.70 1.44
CA PRO A 415 -11.39 -11.40 0.48
C PRO A 415 -10.25 -12.43 0.44
N LEU A 416 -9.74 -12.81 1.60
CA LEU A 416 -8.65 -13.77 1.74
C LEU A 416 -9.09 -15.19 1.34
N ARG A 417 -10.34 -15.55 1.61
CA ARG A 417 -10.94 -16.85 1.24
C ARG A 417 -11.09 -16.95 -0.28
N THR A 418 -11.67 -15.95 -0.91
CA THR A 418 -11.86 -15.89 -2.38
C THR A 418 -10.52 -16.02 -3.10
N HIS A 419 -9.50 -15.29 -2.65
CA HIS A 419 -8.15 -15.40 -3.24
C HIS A 419 -7.58 -16.81 -3.11
N ARG A 420 -7.72 -17.43 -1.94
CA ARG A 420 -7.27 -18.80 -1.71
C ARG A 420 -7.96 -19.79 -2.63
N GLU A 421 -9.25 -19.65 -2.83
CA GLU A 421 -10.04 -20.54 -3.71
C GLU A 421 -9.63 -20.38 -5.16
N GLN A 422 -9.45 -19.14 -5.63
CA GLN A 422 -8.96 -18.84 -6.98
C GLN A 422 -7.53 -19.37 -7.20
N SER A 423 -6.64 -19.23 -6.22
CA SER A 423 -5.26 -19.75 -6.30
C SER A 423 -5.18 -21.27 -6.29
N ARG A 424 -6.18 -21.97 -5.74
CA ARG A 424 -6.28 -23.44 -5.82
C ARG A 424 -6.81 -23.93 -7.17
N ALA A 425 -7.61 -23.14 -7.85
CA ALA A 425 -8.20 -23.48 -9.14
C ALA A 425 -7.26 -23.21 -10.33
N ALA A 426 -6.26 -22.37 -10.16
CA ALA A 426 -5.23 -22.04 -11.15
C ALA A 426 -4.01 -22.96 -11.02
#